data_c10314f398e8c7618c643543e02e3d67
#
_entry.id   c10314f398e8c7618c643543e02e3d67
#
_cell.length_a   1.000
_cell.length_b   1.000
_cell.length_c   1.000
_cell.angle_alpha   90.00
_cell.angle_beta   90.00
_cell.angle_gamma   90.00
#
_symmetry.space_group_name_H-M   'P 1'
#
loop_
_entity.id
_entity.type
_entity.pdbx_description
1 polymer ?
#
loop_
_entity_poly.entity_id
_entity_poly.type
_entity_poly.pdbx_seq_one_letter_code
_entity_poly.pdbx_strand_id
1 'polypeptide(L)'
;MRKIAENKELDYSHIEQAFKITFDTLNQALGDNSFKRYKPEQDRFLGGFLLSAYEVVALGIGYHYRNLPQIDQIPERVKSIWSDEIYKQWSGAGVNAARRLPYLVPLGREVFSKE
;
A
#
# COMPACT_ATOMS: atom_id res chain seq x y z
N MET A 1 -26.99 20.86 -1.50
CA MET A 1 -26.11 21.14 -0.37
C MET A 1 -26.15 20.04 0.66
N ARG A 2 -27.34 19.72 1.18
CA ARG A 2 -27.45 18.63 2.16
C ARG A 2 -26.97 17.30 1.65
N LYS A 3 -27.33 16.96 0.42
CA LYS A 3 -26.92 15.68 -0.16
C LYS A 3 -25.41 15.57 -0.25
N ILE A 4 -24.73 16.67 -0.52
CA ILE A 4 -23.27 16.67 -0.58
C ILE A 4 -22.69 16.44 0.80
N ALA A 5 -23.26 17.05 1.83
CA ALA A 5 -22.81 16.86 3.21
C ALA A 5 -23.03 15.43 3.68
N GLU A 6 -24.18 14.84 3.36
CA GLU A 6 -24.48 13.45 3.69
C GLU A 6 -23.52 12.49 2.99
N ASN A 7 -23.22 12.76 1.71
CA ASN A 7 -22.28 11.96 0.96
C ASN A 7 -20.88 12.04 1.57
N LYS A 8 -20.50 13.22 2.04
CA LYS A 8 -19.21 13.37 2.72
C LYS A 8 -19.13 12.55 3.99
N GLU A 9 -20.19 12.51 4.79
CA GLU A 9 -20.21 11.71 5.99
C GLU A 9 -20.08 10.22 5.67
N LEU A 10 -20.78 9.75 4.64
CA LEU A 10 -20.68 8.37 4.18
C LEU A 10 -19.26 8.07 3.68
N ASP A 11 -18.66 8.99 2.94
CA ASP A 11 -17.31 8.83 2.42
C ASP A 11 -16.30 8.77 3.56
N TYR A 12 -16.46 9.63 4.58
CA TYR A 12 -15.58 9.60 5.75
C TYR A 12 -15.67 8.27 6.50
N SER A 13 -16.87 7.72 6.62
CA SER A 13 -17.05 6.44 7.28
C SER A 13 -16.30 5.33 6.55
N HIS A 14 -16.39 5.31 5.21
CA HIS A 14 -15.66 4.33 4.41
C HIS A 14 -14.15 4.54 4.51
N ILE A 15 -13.72 5.78 4.50
CA ILE A 15 -12.29 6.11 4.61
C ILE A 15 -11.75 5.66 5.96
N GLU A 16 -12.49 5.89 7.05
CA GLU A 16 -12.08 5.45 8.38
C GLU A 16 -11.99 3.93 8.46
N GLN A 17 -12.95 3.22 7.90
CA GLN A 17 -12.91 1.76 7.86
C GLN A 17 -11.70 1.26 7.07
N ALA A 18 -11.50 1.83 5.88
CA ALA A 18 -10.37 1.43 5.03
C ALA A 18 -9.05 1.68 5.72
N PHE A 19 -8.91 2.83 6.37
CA PHE A 19 -7.70 3.19 7.10
C PHE A 19 -7.44 2.19 8.24
N LYS A 20 -8.46 1.93 9.05
CA LYS A 20 -8.32 1.03 10.18
C LYS A 20 -7.95 -0.38 9.73
N ILE A 21 -8.66 -0.90 8.75
CA ILE A 21 -8.40 -2.25 8.24
C ILE A 21 -7.00 -2.35 7.63
N THR A 22 -6.61 -1.33 6.87
CA THR A 22 -5.28 -1.27 6.25
C THR A 22 -4.18 -1.39 7.30
N PHE A 23 -4.23 -0.56 8.33
CA PHE A 23 -3.16 -0.53 9.32
C PHE A 23 -3.23 -1.71 10.28
N ASP A 24 -4.42 -2.21 10.63
CA ASP A 24 -4.55 -3.44 11.40
C ASP A 24 -3.95 -4.62 10.62
N THR A 25 -4.25 -4.73 9.33
CA THR A 25 -3.74 -5.79 8.48
C THR A 25 -2.22 -5.72 8.39
N LEU A 26 -1.67 -4.55 8.14
CA LEU A 26 -0.22 -4.38 8.03
C LEU A 26 0.47 -4.66 9.35
N ASN A 27 -0.11 -4.23 10.46
CA ASN A 27 0.47 -4.49 11.76
C ASN A 27 0.54 -5.99 12.06
N GLN A 28 -0.47 -6.74 11.68
CA GLN A 28 -0.48 -8.20 11.85
C GLN A 28 0.50 -8.90 10.90
N ALA A 29 0.59 -8.42 9.65
CA ALA A 29 1.37 -9.10 8.63
C ALA A 29 2.86 -8.78 8.72
N LEU A 30 3.21 -7.52 8.94
CA LEU A 30 4.58 -7.03 8.80
C LEU A 30 5.05 -6.18 9.99
N GLY A 31 4.11 -5.60 10.76
CA GLY A 31 4.47 -4.72 11.87
C GLY A 31 5.32 -3.55 11.40
N ASP A 32 6.43 -3.31 12.08
CA ASP A 32 7.32 -2.18 11.78
C ASP A 32 7.95 -2.26 10.40
N ASN A 33 7.91 -3.41 9.75
CA ASN A 33 8.52 -3.59 8.43
C ASN A 33 7.62 -3.19 7.28
N SER A 34 6.39 -2.76 7.54
CA SER A 34 5.38 -2.50 6.51
C SER A 34 5.84 -1.56 5.40
N PHE A 35 6.64 -0.56 5.74
CA PHE A 35 7.07 0.47 4.79
C PHE A 35 8.58 0.59 4.68
N LYS A 36 9.31 -0.44 5.06
CA LYS A 36 10.77 -0.46 4.95
C LYS A 36 11.20 -1.11 3.65
N ARG A 37 12.44 -0.81 3.26
CA ARG A 37 13.03 -1.44 2.09
C ARG A 37 13.25 -2.92 2.34
N TYR A 38 12.84 -3.76 1.40
CA TYR A 38 13.14 -5.19 1.43
C TYR A 38 14.33 -5.49 0.53
N LYS A 39 15.30 -6.23 1.04
CA LYS A 39 16.45 -6.69 0.26
C LYS A 39 16.34 -8.19 0.01
N PRO A 40 15.98 -8.60 -1.22
CA PRO A 40 15.78 -10.03 -1.53
C PRO A 40 17.02 -10.88 -1.28
N GLU A 41 18.19 -10.36 -1.57
CA GLU A 41 19.46 -11.11 -1.39
C GLU A 41 19.77 -11.39 0.07
N GLN A 42 19.21 -10.64 0.99
CA GLN A 42 19.40 -10.85 2.44
C GLN A 42 18.13 -11.36 3.11
N ASP A 43 17.01 -11.39 2.40
CA ASP A 43 15.69 -11.76 2.89
C ASP A 43 15.35 -11.01 4.18
N ARG A 44 15.52 -9.69 4.17
CA ARG A 44 15.22 -8.85 5.34
C ARG A 44 14.82 -7.44 4.94
N PHE A 45 14.07 -6.80 5.83
CA PHE A 45 13.70 -5.40 5.69
C PHE A 45 14.72 -4.53 6.41
N LEU A 46 15.09 -3.41 5.80
CA LEU A 46 16.13 -2.54 6.32
C LEU A 46 15.72 -1.08 6.24
N GLY A 47 16.32 -0.26 7.10
CA GLY A 47 16.14 1.19 7.07
C GLY A 47 14.89 1.67 7.75
N GLY A 48 14.46 2.87 7.40
CA GLY A 48 13.27 3.49 7.97
C GLY A 48 12.12 3.54 6.99
N PHE A 49 11.16 4.39 7.31
CA PHE A 49 9.96 4.60 6.51
C PHE A 49 10.31 5.12 5.12
N LEU A 50 9.69 4.54 4.09
CA LEU A 50 9.81 4.99 2.71
C LEU A 50 8.43 5.38 2.19
N LEU A 51 8.30 6.62 1.71
CA LEU A 51 7.03 7.13 1.22
C LEU A 51 6.53 6.36 0.00
N SER A 52 7.41 5.99 -0.92
CA SER A 52 7.03 5.20 -2.09
C SER A 52 6.49 3.82 -1.71
N ALA A 53 7.06 3.20 -0.68
CA ALA A 53 6.53 1.93 -0.17
C ALA A 53 5.13 2.12 0.41
N TYR A 54 4.93 3.19 1.18
CA TYR A 54 3.62 3.53 1.72
C TYR A 54 2.59 3.68 0.59
N GLU A 55 2.96 4.39 -0.49
CA GLU A 55 2.05 4.64 -1.60
C GLU A 55 1.58 3.36 -2.29
N VAL A 56 2.46 2.39 -2.44
CA VAL A 56 2.08 1.12 -3.05
C VAL A 56 1.33 0.24 -2.04
N VAL A 57 1.89 0.07 -0.85
CA VAL A 57 1.39 -0.91 0.12
C VAL A 57 0.11 -0.43 0.77
N ALA A 58 0.12 0.76 1.39
CA ALA A 58 -1.05 1.23 2.13
C ALA A 58 -2.21 1.57 1.22
N LEU A 59 -1.93 2.25 0.10
CA LEU A 59 -3.00 2.61 -0.82
C LEU A 59 -3.55 1.38 -1.56
N GLY A 60 -2.70 0.41 -1.87
CA GLY A 60 -3.15 -0.83 -2.49
C GLY A 60 -4.04 -1.66 -1.58
N ILE A 61 -3.62 -1.85 -0.34
CA ILE A 61 -4.44 -2.57 0.65
C ILE A 61 -5.73 -1.80 0.93
N GLY A 62 -5.64 -0.49 1.08
CA GLY A 62 -6.81 0.35 1.32
C GLY A 62 -7.83 0.27 0.19
N TYR A 63 -7.37 0.19 -1.05
CA TYR A 63 -8.26 0.03 -2.19
C TYR A 63 -9.07 -1.27 -2.10
N HIS A 64 -8.45 -2.35 -1.62
CA HIS A 64 -9.06 -3.68 -1.53
C HIS A 64 -9.55 -4.02 -0.13
N TYR A 65 -9.75 -3.06 0.76
CA TYR A 65 -9.99 -3.33 2.17
C TYR A 65 -11.16 -4.29 2.45
N ARG A 66 -12.11 -4.38 1.54
CA ARG A 66 -13.26 -5.29 1.68
C ARG A 66 -13.00 -6.70 1.17
N ASN A 67 -11.90 -6.91 0.46
CA ASN A 67 -11.65 -8.18 -0.19
C ASN A 67 -10.14 -8.42 -0.31
N LEU A 68 -9.50 -8.53 0.85
CA LEU A 68 -8.05 -8.65 0.93
C LEU A 68 -7.57 -10.09 0.73
N PRO A 69 -6.34 -10.29 0.26
CA PRO A 69 -5.70 -11.60 0.32
C PRO A 69 -5.60 -12.09 1.75
N GLN A 70 -5.31 -13.37 1.93
CA GLN A 70 -5.09 -13.92 3.27
C GLN A 70 -3.87 -13.25 3.91
N ILE A 71 -3.93 -13.09 5.24
CA ILE A 71 -2.91 -12.35 5.99
C ILE A 71 -1.51 -12.92 5.79
N ASP A 72 -1.40 -14.23 5.65
CA ASP A 72 -0.11 -14.90 5.45
C ASP A 72 0.47 -14.65 4.06
N GLN A 73 -0.33 -14.20 3.10
CA GLN A 73 0.14 -13.86 1.75
C GLN A 73 0.62 -12.42 1.64
N ILE A 74 0.24 -11.57 2.58
CA ILE A 74 0.59 -10.13 2.51
C ILE A 74 2.11 -9.90 2.51
N PRO A 75 2.90 -10.53 3.40
CA PRO A 75 4.35 -10.32 3.36
C PRO A 75 4.98 -10.68 2.02
N GLU A 76 4.57 -11.78 1.42
CA GLU A 76 5.13 -12.19 0.13
C GLU A 76 4.78 -11.22 -0.98
N ARG A 77 3.56 -10.68 -0.96
CA ARG A 77 3.15 -9.69 -1.95
C ARG A 77 3.90 -8.39 -1.79
N VAL A 78 4.14 -7.95 -0.55
CA VAL A 78 4.97 -6.77 -0.29
C VAL A 78 6.39 -6.98 -0.80
N LYS A 79 6.98 -8.14 -0.53
CA LYS A 79 8.33 -8.46 -1.00
C LYS A 79 8.43 -8.43 -2.52
N SER A 80 7.39 -8.86 -3.23
CA SER A 80 7.39 -8.89 -4.69
C SER A 80 7.48 -7.49 -5.31
N ILE A 81 7.04 -6.46 -4.62
CA ILE A 81 7.11 -5.08 -5.10
C ILE A 81 8.56 -4.69 -5.39
N TRP A 82 9.49 -5.13 -4.56
CA TRP A 82 10.90 -4.74 -4.66
C TRP A 82 11.62 -5.35 -5.87
N SER A 83 11.01 -6.34 -6.51
CA SER A 83 11.48 -6.91 -7.77
C SER A 83 10.72 -6.40 -8.98
N ASP A 84 9.69 -5.58 -8.79
CA ASP A 84 8.84 -5.09 -9.86
C ASP A 84 9.53 -3.95 -10.61
N GLU A 85 9.53 -4.02 -11.94
CA GLU A 85 10.20 -3.03 -12.79
C GLU A 85 9.55 -1.65 -12.69
N ILE A 86 8.22 -1.59 -12.56
CA ILE A 86 7.52 -0.31 -12.42
C ILE A 86 7.94 0.36 -11.12
N TYR A 87 8.00 -0.41 -10.03
CA TYR A 87 8.41 0.14 -8.75
C TYR A 87 9.86 0.65 -8.81
N LYS A 88 10.76 -0.13 -9.38
CA LYS A 88 12.17 0.26 -9.50
C LYS A 88 12.32 1.55 -10.30
N GLN A 89 11.55 1.68 -11.37
CA GLN A 89 11.65 2.85 -12.24
C GLN A 89 11.11 4.11 -11.58
N TRP A 90 10.00 4.02 -10.84
CA TRP A 90 9.27 5.21 -10.38
C TRP A 90 9.42 5.52 -8.90
N SER A 91 10.06 4.66 -8.12
CA SER A 91 10.24 4.87 -6.68
C SER A 91 11.54 5.59 -6.32
N GLY A 92 12.39 5.88 -7.28
CA GLY A 92 13.71 6.46 -7.03
C GLY A 92 13.69 7.87 -6.48
N ALA A 93 14.78 8.27 -5.87
CA ALA A 93 14.97 9.62 -5.37
C ALA A 93 14.85 10.62 -6.53
N GLY A 94 14.21 11.77 -6.27
CA GLY A 94 14.04 12.80 -7.27
C GLY A 94 12.79 12.68 -8.10
N VAL A 95 12.05 11.56 -8.02
CA VAL A 95 10.76 11.43 -8.70
C VAL A 95 9.67 12.01 -7.80
N ASN A 96 9.03 13.09 -8.24
CA ASN A 96 8.00 13.73 -7.43
C ASN A 96 6.67 12.95 -7.49
N ALA A 97 5.76 13.26 -6.55
CA ALA A 97 4.50 12.55 -6.39
C ALA A 97 3.64 12.61 -7.66
N ALA A 98 3.60 13.75 -8.34
CA ALA A 98 2.78 13.90 -9.54
C ALA A 98 3.20 12.95 -10.66
N ARG A 99 4.48 12.62 -10.74
CA ARG A 99 5.01 11.68 -11.73
C ARG A 99 4.94 10.24 -11.25
N ARG A 100 5.07 10.03 -9.95
CA ARG A 100 5.18 8.70 -9.35
C ARG A 100 3.82 8.02 -9.16
N LEU A 101 2.84 8.75 -8.61
CA LEU A 101 1.56 8.17 -8.22
C LEU A 101 0.79 7.51 -9.36
N PRO A 102 0.77 8.07 -10.60
CA PRO A 102 0.07 7.41 -11.70
C PRO A 102 0.55 5.98 -11.99
N TYR A 103 1.78 5.65 -11.59
CA TYR A 103 2.34 4.31 -11.78
C TYR A 103 2.28 3.46 -10.52
N LEU A 104 2.55 4.05 -9.36
CA LEU A 104 2.62 3.28 -8.11
C LEU A 104 1.24 2.94 -7.55
N VAL A 105 0.24 3.80 -7.71
CA VAL A 105 -1.10 3.52 -7.22
C VAL A 105 -1.72 2.31 -7.94
N PRO A 106 -1.72 2.25 -9.29
CA PRO A 106 -2.21 1.04 -9.96
C PRO A 106 -1.41 -0.20 -9.63
N LEU A 107 -0.10 -0.07 -9.44
CA LEU A 107 0.74 -1.20 -9.05
C LEU A 107 0.27 -1.80 -7.73
N GLY A 108 0.02 -0.96 -6.73
CA GLY A 108 -0.47 -1.44 -5.45
C GLY A 108 -1.82 -2.13 -5.54
N ARG A 109 -2.71 -1.59 -6.36
CA ARG A 109 -4.02 -2.21 -6.58
C ARG A 109 -3.91 -3.60 -7.20
N GLU A 110 -2.95 -3.78 -8.09
CA GLU A 110 -2.71 -5.06 -8.72
C GLU A 110 -2.06 -6.05 -7.76
N VAL A 111 -1.05 -5.61 -7.02
CA VAL A 111 -0.29 -6.46 -6.09
C VAL A 111 -1.20 -7.04 -5.00
N PHE A 112 -2.15 -6.25 -4.48
CA PHE A 112 -2.99 -6.67 -3.37
C PHE A 112 -4.38 -7.11 -3.80
N SER A 113 -4.60 -7.32 -5.09
CA SER A 113 -5.82 -7.95 -5.57
C SER A 113 -5.93 -9.37 -5.01
N LYS A 114 -7.16 -9.78 -4.68
CA LYS A 114 -7.39 -11.12 -4.15
C LYS A 114 -7.05 -12.22 -5.15
N GLU A 115 -7.16 -11.93 -6.42
CA GLU A 115 -6.85 -12.90 -7.47
C GLU A 115 -5.36 -13.04 -7.74
#